data_5bc19c045aa4b063d53b30107d5775db
#
_entry.id   5bc19c045aa4b063d53b30107d5775db
#
_cell.length_a   1.000
_cell.length_b   1.000
_cell.length_c   1.000
_cell.angle_alpha   90.00
_cell.angle_beta   90.00
_cell.angle_gamma   90.00
#
_symmetry.space_group_name_H-M   'P 1'
#
loop_
_entity.id
_entity.type
_entity.pdbx_description
1 polymer ?
#
loop_
_entity_poly.entity_id
_entity_poly.type
_entity_poly.pdbx_seq_one_letter_code
_entity_poly.pdbx_strand_id
1 'polypeptide(L)'
;EAAGDELRQDGVNQRVSRVAAIPEVRNLLVAKQRDYLDLGSVVMEGRDIGSVVFPDTPFKIYIDASEEVRLARRSAEGLDDAVSQRDAEDSKRKTSPLIVADGALVIDSSEMSINDVVAAVIEVLRDRGAPAHMLGE
;
A
#
# COMPACT_ATOMS: atom_id res chain seq x y z
N GLU A 1 -13.06 10.40 -16.91
CA GLU A 1 -13.36 11.33 -15.80
C GLU A 1 -12.74 10.79 -14.54
N ALA A 2 -11.92 11.58 -13.85
CA ALA A 2 -11.37 11.18 -12.56
C ALA A 2 -12.53 11.05 -11.58
N ALA A 3 -12.55 9.95 -10.81
CA ALA A 3 -13.52 9.77 -9.75
C ALA A 3 -13.32 10.90 -8.74
N GLY A 4 -14.39 11.70 -8.55
CA GLY A 4 -14.34 12.89 -7.71
C GLY A 4 -14.36 12.57 -6.21
N ASP A 5 -14.53 13.61 -5.41
CA ASP A 5 -14.60 13.53 -3.93
C ASP A 5 -15.70 12.60 -3.41
N GLU A 6 -16.65 12.21 -4.26
CA GLU A 6 -17.70 11.26 -3.94
C GLU A 6 -17.16 9.89 -3.45
N LEU A 7 -15.99 9.46 -3.94
CA LEU A 7 -15.35 8.21 -3.51
C LEU A 7 -14.67 8.31 -2.13
N ARG A 8 -14.50 9.51 -1.60
CA ARG A 8 -13.86 9.76 -0.29
C ARG A 8 -14.86 9.86 0.85
N GLN A 9 -16.16 9.74 0.55
CA GLN A 9 -17.22 9.80 1.56
C GLN A 9 -17.18 8.57 2.48
N ASP A 10 -17.45 8.77 3.77
CA ASP A 10 -17.45 7.72 4.80
C ASP A 10 -18.32 6.52 4.43
N GLY A 11 -19.49 6.76 3.85
CA GLY A 11 -20.39 5.70 3.40
C GLY A 11 -19.80 4.82 2.28
N VAL A 12 -18.90 5.34 1.47
CA VAL A 12 -18.17 4.57 0.45
C VAL A 12 -17.04 3.78 1.12
N ASN A 13 -16.24 4.42 1.97
CA ASN A 13 -15.13 3.80 2.69
C ASN A 13 -15.56 2.57 3.49
N GLN A 14 -16.69 2.64 4.21
CA GLN A 14 -17.23 1.50 4.95
C GLN A 14 -17.70 0.35 4.03
N ARG A 15 -18.19 0.64 2.83
CA ARG A 15 -18.65 -0.37 1.88
C ARG A 15 -17.51 -1.01 1.11
N VAL A 16 -16.47 -0.26 0.78
CA VAL A 16 -15.29 -0.75 0.04
C VAL A 16 -14.66 -1.93 0.76
N SER A 17 -14.42 -1.83 2.06
CA SER A 17 -13.85 -2.93 2.86
C SER A 17 -14.69 -4.21 2.80
N ARG A 18 -16.03 -4.08 2.85
CA ARG A 18 -16.95 -5.22 2.77
C ARG A 18 -16.96 -5.85 1.38
N VAL A 19 -16.99 -5.04 0.32
CA VAL A 19 -16.97 -5.54 -1.06
C VAL A 19 -15.61 -6.19 -1.37
N ALA A 20 -14.50 -5.55 -0.97
CA ALA A 20 -13.16 -6.07 -1.17
C ALA A 20 -12.85 -7.35 -0.35
N ALA A 21 -13.68 -7.67 0.65
CA ALA A 21 -13.56 -8.91 1.42
C ALA A 21 -14.23 -10.12 0.73
N ILE A 22 -15.04 -9.92 -0.32
CA ILE A 22 -15.67 -10.99 -1.10
C ILE A 22 -14.59 -11.68 -1.94
N PRO A 23 -14.37 -13.01 -1.78
CA PRO A 23 -13.24 -13.69 -2.43
C PRO A 23 -13.23 -13.55 -3.96
N GLU A 24 -14.39 -13.65 -4.61
CA GLU A 24 -14.52 -13.54 -6.06
C GLU A 24 -14.18 -12.15 -6.56
N VAL A 25 -14.62 -11.12 -5.86
CA VAL A 25 -14.26 -9.71 -6.15
C VAL A 25 -12.76 -9.51 -5.94
N ARG A 26 -12.21 -10.07 -4.86
CA ARG A 26 -10.79 -9.99 -4.56
C ARG A 26 -9.93 -10.61 -5.66
N ASN A 27 -10.28 -11.83 -6.09
CA ASN A 27 -9.57 -12.52 -7.17
C ASN A 27 -9.59 -11.70 -8.47
N LEU A 28 -10.73 -11.11 -8.81
CA LEU A 28 -10.85 -10.24 -9.98
C LEU A 28 -9.96 -8.99 -9.85
N LEU A 29 -9.95 -8.34 -8.69
CA LEU A 29 -9.12 -7.17 -8.44
C LEU A 29 -7.62 -7.49 -8.52
N VAL A 30 -7.18 -8.60 -7.92
CA VAL A 30 -5.79 -9.07 -8.00
C VAL A 30 -5.37 -9.33 -9.44
N ALA A 31 -6.22 -10.00 -10.23
CA ALA A 31 -5.95 -10.23 -11.65
C ALA A 31 -5.79 -8.90 -12.40
N LYS A 32 -6.72 -7.96 -12.18
CA LYS A 32 -6.66 -6.62 -12.80
C LYS A 32 -5.42 -5.83 -12.40
N GLN A 33 -4.98 -5.93 -11.15
CA GLN A 33 -3.75 -5.29 -10.69
C GLN A 33 -2.51 -5.88 -11.38
N ARG A 34 -2.50 -7.19 -11.62
CA ARG A 34 -1.40 -7.86 -12.35
C ARG A 34 -1.35 -7.49 -13.83
N ASP A 35 -2.50 -7.25 -14.47
CA ASP A 35 -2.59 -6.82 -15.87
C ASP A 35 -1.81 -5.51 -16.13
N TYR A 36 -1.56 -4.69 -15.09
CA TYR A 36 -0.76 -3.46 -15.25
C TYR A 36 0.69 -3.72 -15.68
N LEU A 37 1.25 -4.91 -15.40
CA LEU A 37 2.60 -5.27 -15.87
C LEU A 37 2.68 -5.37 -17.40
N ASP A 38 1.57 -5.61 -18.09
CA ASP A 38 1.52 -5.63 -19.56
C ASP A 38 1.77 -4.23 -20.15
N LEU A 39 1.60 -3.18 -19.36
CA LEU A 39 1.86 -1.80 -19.75
C LEU A 39 3.31 -1.36 -19.51
N GLY A 40 4.11 -2.16 -18.80
CA GLY A 40 5.50 -1.87 -18.45
C GLY A 40 5.80 -1.92 -16.97
N SER A 41 6.86 -1.22 -16.54
CA SER A 41 7.23 -1.13 -15.13
C SER A 41 6.20 -0.31 -14.34
N VAL A 42 5.84 -0.82 -13.15
CA VAL A 42 4.84 -0.18 -12.30
C VAL A 42 5.37 0.03 -10.89
N VAL A 43 4.96 1.11 -10.26
CA VAL A 43 5.03 1.30 -8.80
C VAL A 43 3.60 1.18 -8.29
N MET A 44 3.38 0.25 -7.37
CA MET A 44 2.05 0.00 -6.84
C MET A 44 2.08 0.03 -5.32
N GLU A 45 1.17 0.79 -4.73
CA GLU A 45 1.01 0.88 -3.29
C GLU A 45 -0.27 0.18 -2.85
N GLY A 46 -0.25 -0.33 -1.63
CA GLY A 46 -1.41 -0.99 -1.03
C GLY A 46 -0.99 -1.96 0.08
N ARG A 47 -1.98 -2.52 0.75
CA ARG A 47 -1.79 -3.30 1.97
C ARG A 47 -1.37 -4.75 1.74
N ASP A 48 -1.64 -5.29 0.57
CA ASP A 48 -1.39 -6.69 0.22
C ASP A 48 -0.66 -6.84 -1.14
N ILE A 49 -0.11 -5.76 -1.66
CA ILE A 49 0.56 -5.76 -2.95
C ILE A 49 1.75 -6.74 -2.93
N GLY A 50 2.60 -6.67 -1.93
CA GLY A 50 3.78 -7.51 -1.81
C GLY A 50 3.50 -8.92 -1.26
N SER A 51 2.34 -9.16 -0.65
CA SER A 51 2.00 -10.48 -0.08
C SER A 51 1.09 -11.30 -0.98
N VAL A 52 0.24 -10.66 -1.78
CA VAL A 52 -0.80 -11.33 -2.60
C VAL A 52 -0.70 -10.99 -4.07
N VAL A 53 -0.60 -9.71 -4.42
CA VAL A 53 -0.61 -9.29 -5.83
C VAL A 53 0.70 -9.68 -6.51
N PHE A 54 1.84 -9.30 -5.93
CA PHE A 54 3.19 -9.58 -6.44
C PHE A 54 4.08 -10.23 -5.38
N PRO A 55 3.78 -11.47 -4.97
CA PRO A 55 4.52 -12.14 -3.90
C PRO A 55 5.97 -12.46 -4.26
N ASP A 56 6.29 -12.55 -5.54
CA ASP A 56 7.60 -12.98 -6.02
C ASP A 56 8.53 -11.81 -6.43
N THR A 57 8.03 -10.56 -6.37
CA THR A 57 8.87 -9.41 -6.70
C THR A 57 9.98 -9.22 -5.67
N PRO A 58 11.24 -8.94 -6.08
CA PRO A 58 12.31 -8.59 -5.15
C PRO A 58 12.19 -7.16 -4.60
N PHE A 59 11.36 -6.31 -5.21
CA PHE A 59 11.25 -4.88 -4.90
C PHE A 59 10.10 -4.59 -3.93
N LYS A 60 10.06 -5.32 -2.80
CA LYS A 60 9.06 -5.13 -1.76
C LYS A 60 9.59 -4.23 -0.66
N ILE A 61 8.85 -3.17 -0.38
CA ILE A 61 9.13 -2.24 0.70
C ILE A 61 7.86 -2.08 1.52
N TYR A 62 7.98 -2.20 2.83
CA TYR A 62 6.91 -1.94 3.79
C TYR A 62 7.24 -0.66 4.55
N ILE A 63 6.48 0.40 4.28
CA ILE A 63 6.65 1.67 4.98
C ILE A 63 5.72 1.64 6.19
N ASP A 64 6.31 1.71 7.37
CA ASP A 64 5.61 1.75 8.65
C ASP A 64 5.74 3.12 9.32
N ALA A 65 4.91 3.36 10.30
CA ALA A 65 5.04 4.47 11.23
C ALA A 65 4.25 4.13 12.51
N SER A 66 4.63 4.74 13.63
CA SER A 66 3.89 4.58 14.88
C SER A 66 2.42 4.99 14.70
N GLU A 67 1.53 4.40 15.49
CA GLU A 67 0.09 4.72 15.43
C GLU A 67 -0.15 6.21 15.64
N GLU A 68 0.57 6.83 16.57
CA GLU A 68 0.49 8.25 16.87
C GLU A 68 0.82 9.11 15.64
N VAL A 69 1.92 8.79 14.94
CA VAL A 69 2.34 9.50 13.72
C VAL A 69 1.33 9.29 12.60
N ARG A 70 0.81 8.08 12.43
CA ARG A 70 -0.22 7.79 11.42
C ARG A 70 -1.50 8.58 11.66
N LEU A 71 -1.97 8.65 12.91
CA LEU A 71 -3.13 9.45 13.28
C LEU A 71 -2.89 10.94 13.03
N ALA A 72 -1.72 11.47 13.44
CA ALA A 72 -1.38 12.88 13.23
C ALA A 72 -1.33 13.25 11.73
N ARG A 73 -0.75 12.39 10.88
CA ARG A 73 -0.70 12.61 9.43
C ARG A 73 -2.09 12.65 8.82
N ARG A 74 -2.96 11.73 9.20
CA ARG A 74 -4.34 11.68 8.68
C ARG A 74 -5.19 12.85 9.14
N SER A 75 -5.06 13.25 10.40
CA SER A 75 -5.74 14.44 10.91
C SER A 75 -5.32 15.71 10.15
N ALA A 76 -4.03 15.82 9.80
CA ALA A 76 -3.52 16.91 8.97
C ALA A 76 -4.08 16.90 7.54
N GLU A 77 -4.49 15.74 7.03
CA GLU A 77 -5.16 15.56 5.73
C GLU A 77 -6.70 15.79 5.81
N GLY A 78 -7.22 16.10 7.00
CA GLY A 78 -8.67 16.26 7.23
C GLY A 78 -9.44 14.94 7.22
N LEU A 79 -8.77 13.82 7.46
CA LEU A 79 -9.33 12.49 7.46
C LEU A 79 -9.35 11.93 8.90
N ASP A 80 -10.42 12.20 9.62
CA ASP A 80 -10.61 11.73 11.02
C ASP A 80 -11.12 10.28 11.09
N ASP A 81 -10.68 9.43 10.22
CA ASP A 81 -11.13 8.03 10.25
C ASP A 81 -10.42 7.20 11.30
N ALA A 82 -11.11 6.17 11.75
CA ALA A 82 -10.58 5.12 12.60
C ALA A 82 -9.52 4.26 11.87
N VAL A 83 -8.30 4.80 11.70
CA VAL A 83 -7.15 4.09 11.08
C VAL A 83 -6.93 2.74 11.77
N SER A 84 -6.89 2.74 13.09
CA SER A 84 -6.73 1.54 13.91
C SER A 84 -7.84 0.51 13.68
N GLN A 85 -9.09 0.95 13.48
CA GLN A 85 -10.20 0.05 13.18
C GLN A 85 -10.02 -0.60 11.79
N ARG A 86 -9.65 0.18 10.79
CA ARG A 86 -9.43 -0.32 9.43
C ARG A 86 -8.24 -1.27 9.34
N ASP A 87 -7.14 -0.95 10.01
CA ASP A 87 -5.97 -1.81 10.08
C ASP A 87 -6.29 -3.12 10.81
N ALA A 88 -7.08 -3.06 11.89
CA ALA A 88 -7.52 -4.24 12.61
C ALA A 88 -8.49 -5.11 11.78
N GLU A 89 -9.37 -4.52 10.99
CA GLU A 89 -10.25 -5.23 10.06
C GLU A 89 -9.45 -5.89 8.94
N ASP A 90 -8.50 -5.18 8.35
CA ASP A 90 -7.66 -5.69 7.28
C ASP A 90 -6.73 -6.82 7.75
N SER A 91 -6.19 -6.71 8.96
CA SER A 91 -5.35 -7.78 9.56
C SER A 91 -6.14 -9.07 9.86
N LYS A 92 -7.44 -8.97 10.11
CA LYS A 92 -8.31 -10.13 10.39
C LYS A 92 -8.87 -10.80 9.13
N ARG A 93 -8.63 -10.26 7.95
CA ARG A 93 -9.11 -10.86 6.71
C ARG A 93 -8.50 -12.24 6.48
N LYS A 94 -9.33 -13.21 6.11
CA LYS A 94 -8.87 -14.55 5.72
C LYS A 94 -8.14 -14.53 4.37
N THR A 95 -8.51 -13.59 3.50
CA THR A 95 -7.89 -13.37 2.20
C THR A 95 -7.25 -12.00 2.18
N SER A 96 -5.98 -11.91 1.84
CA SER A 96 -5.22 -10.66 1.77
C SER A 96 -5.15 -9.89 3.11
N PRO A 97 -4.66 -10.48 4.20
CA PRO A 97 -4.46 -9.77 5.46
C PRO A 97 -3.38 -8.69 5.32
N LEU A 98 -3.47 -7.66 6.17
CA LEU A 98 -2.39 -6.68 6.31
C LEU A 98 -1.23 -7.33 7.07
N ILE A 99 -0.21 -7.71 6.35
CA ILE A 99 1.01 -8.33 6.89
C ILE A 99 2.24 -7.75 6.19
N VAL A 100 3.36 -7.75 6.87
CA VAL A 100 4.66 -7.54 6.21
C VAL A 100 4.90 -8.71 5.28
N ALA A 101 5.01 -8.45 3.99
CA ALA A 101 5.24 -9.50 2.99
C ALA A 101 6.61 -10.14 3.20
N ASP A 102 6.71 -11.44 2.94
CA ASP A 102 8.00 -12.14 2.98
C ASP A 102 9.02 -11.48 2.03
N GLY A 103 10.23 -11.25 2.53
CA GLY A 103 11.28 -10.53 1.82
C GLY A 103 11.06 -9.02 1.67
N ALA A 104 10.04 -8.43 2.27
CA ALA A 104 9.89 -6.98 2.28
C ALA A 104 10.91 -6.33 3.23
N LEU A 105 11.51 -5.20 2.80
CA LEU A 105 12.28 -4.37 3.71
C LEU A 105 11.32 -3.41 4.42
N VAL A 106 11.44 -3.33 5.75
CA VAL A 106 10.63 -2.41 6.56
C VAL A 106 11.39 -1.10 6.73
N ILE A 107 10.72 0.01 6.43
CA ILE A 107 11.20 1.37 6.69
C ILE A 107 10.27 1.99 7.71
N ASP A 108 10.76 2.25 8.93
CA ASP A 108 10.03 3.03 9.92
C ASP A 108 10.18 4.53 9.60
N SER A 109 9.11 5.13 9.17
CA SER A 109 9.06 6.54 8.77
C SER A 109 8.61 7.49 9.88
N SER A 110 8.53 7.03 11.14
CA SER A 110 7.98 7.83 12.25
C SER A 110 8.71 9.15 12.44
N GLU A 111 10.04 9.15 12.33
CA GLU A 111 10.91 10.31 12.51
C GLU A 111 11.45 10.88 11.18
N MET A 112 10.96 10.38 10.04
CA MET A 112 11.51 10.72 8.72
C MET A 112 10.65 11.78 8.00
N SER A 113 11.33 12.69 7.31
CA SER A 113 10.67 13.53 6.31
C SER A 113 10.29 12.71 5.06
N ILE A 114 9.40 13.24 4.23
CA ILE A 114 9.05 12.60 2.95
C ILE A 114 10.29 12.38 2.08
N ASN A 115 11.20 13.35 2.04
CA ASN A 115 12.43 13.25 1.25
C ASN A 115 13.36 12.16 1.78
N ASP A 116 13.46 12.00 3.10
CA ASP A 116 14.27 10.94 3.70
C ASP A 116 13.69 9.56 3.39
N VAL A 117 12.36 9.42 3.45
CA VAL A 117 11.68 8.17 3.05
C VAL A 117 11.94 7.85 1.58
N VAL A 118 11.82 8.83 0.69
CA VAL A 118 12.11 8.64 -0.75
C VAL A 118 13.57 8.23 -0.96
N ALA A 119 14.52 8.89 -0.30
CA ALA A 119 15.94 8.54 -0.40
C ALA A 119 16.20 7.11 0.09
N ALA A 120 15.64 6.71 1.22
CA ALA A 120 15.74 5.36 1.75
C ALA A 120 15.15 4.31 0.80
N VAL A 121 14.00 4.59 0.20
CA VAL A 121 13.36 3.70 -0.80
C VAL A 121 14.27 3.53 -2.02
N ILE A 122 14.83 4.61 -2.55
CA ILE A 122 15.72 4.56 -3.72
C ILE A 122 16.98 3.73 -3.39
N GLU A 123 17.57 3.92 -2.23
CA GLU A 123 18.73 3.14 -1.78
C GLU A 123 18.41 1.64 -1.73
N VAL A 124 17.31 1.27 -1.11
CA VAL A 124 16.84 -0.13 -1.06
C VAL A 124 16.64 -0.73 -2.45
N LEU A 125 16.01 0.03 -3.36
CA LEU A 125 15.78 -0.44 -4.72
C LEU A 125 17.11 -0.63 -5.47
N ARG A 126 18.07 0.28 -5.30
CA ARG A 126 19.42 0.19 -5.87
C ARG A 126 20.14 -1.05 -5.36
N ASP A 127 20.16 -1.27 -4.06
CA ASP A 127 20.81 -2.43 -3.42
C ASP A 127 20.19 -3.76 -3.88
N ARG A 128 18.91 -3.76 -4.24
CA ARG A 128 18.21 -4.91 -4.81
C ARG A 128 18.34 -5.04 -6.32
N GLY A 129 19.15 -4.21 -6.95
CA GLY A 129 19.45 -4.27 -8.38
C GLY A 129 18.34 -3.74 -9.28
N ALA A 130 17.54 -2.79 -8.80
CA ALA A 130 16.57 -2.12 -9.65
C ALA A 130 17.29 -1.38 -10.80
N PRO A 131 16.80 -1.46 -12.04
CA PRO A 131 17.39 -0.76 -13.18
C PRO A 131 17.42 0.76 -12.97
N ALA A 132 18.51 1.43 -13.40
CA ALA A 132 18.72 2.86 -13.20
C ALA A 132 17.55 3.73 -13.71
N HIS A 133 16.95 3.37 -14.86
CA HIS A 133 15.78 4.09 -15.38
C HIS A 133 14.55 4.06 -14.47
N MET A 134 14.45 3.11 -13.53
CA MET A 134 13.40 3.05 -12.52
C MET A 134 13.68 3.96 -11.33
N LEU A 135 14.95 4.38 -11.17
CA LEU A 135 15.40 5.23 -10.05
C LEU A 135 15.44 6.73 -10.43
N GLY A 136 15.08 7.06 -11.67
CA GLY A 136 15.12 8.43 -12.18
C GLY A 136 16.52 8.90 -12.55
N GLU A 137 17.44 7.97 -12.83
CA GLU A 137 18.82 8.20 -13.26
C GLU A 137 18.99 8.07 -14.78
#